data_5ed85050c9d972da67e9732d91161636
#
_entry.id   5ed85050c9d972da67e9732d91161636
#
_cell.length_a   1.000
_cell.length_b   1.000
_cell.length_c   1.000
_cell.angle_alpha   90.00
_cell.angle_beta   90.00
_cell.angle_gamma   90.00
#
_symmetry.space_group_name_H-M   'P 1'
#
loop_
_entity.id
_entity.type
_entity.pdbx_description
1 polymer ?
#
loop_
_entity_poly.entity_id
_entity_poly.type
_entity_poly.pdbx_seq_one_letter_code
_entity_poly.pdbx_strand_id
1 'polypeptide(L)'
;MGEEFDAYYFVKDQTFTDWEARKDLLCVETFRGWRYGIPREELERIPGRDNRCAVLTVGGVYQLLTKHTDIIVGDALSILYLGVDGRTAEARALRRGDSRREYLRRMAADSVDFRFFPKENKVYEFTPEYILKVINGNASPYEAPELREVKK
;
A
#
# COMPACT_ATOMS: atom_id res chain seq x y z
N MET A 1 10.04 -2.56 -25.00
CA MET A 1 9.02 -3.51 -24.55
C MET A 1 9.13 -3.51 -23.04
N GLY A 2 8.25 -2.79 -22.35
CA GLY A 2 8.18 -2.81 -20.89
C GLY A 2 7.54 -4.15 -20.50
N GLU A 3 8.22 -4.90 -19.65
CA GLU A 3 7.58 -5.98 -18.93
C GLU A 3 6.47 -5.35 -18.11
N GLU A 4 5.22 -5.56 -18.49
CA GLU A 4 4.09 -5.34 -17.61
C GLU A 4 4.26 -6.35 -16.47
N PHE A 5 4.74 -5.86 -15.33
CA PHE A 5 4.61 -6.62 -14.10
C PHE A 5 3.11 -6.73 -13.84
N ASP A 6 2.56 -7.91 -13.99
CA ASP A 6 1.22 -8.22 -13.56
C ASP A 6 1.18 -8.08 -12.03
N ALA A 7 0.81 -6.86 -11.59
CA ALA A 7 0.74 -6.55 -10.16
C ALA A 7 -0.43 -7.28 -9.46
N TYR A 8 -1.25 -8.02 -10.22
CA TYR A 8 -2.42 -8.72 -9.71
C TYR A 8 -2.59 -10.09 -10.35
N TYR A 9 -2.96 -11.06 -9.53
CA TYR A 9 -3.49 -12.34 -10.00
C TYR A 9 -4.99 -12.21 -10.19
N PHE A 10 -5.45 -12.23 -11.43
CA PHE A 10 -6.88 -12.22 -11.75
C PHE A 10 -7.43 -13.64 -11.64
N VAL A 11 -8.27 -13.86 -10.65
CA VAL A 11 -8.89 -15.16 -10.38
C VAL A 11 -10.41 -15.11 -10.52
N LYS A 12 -11.05 -16.26 -10.74
CA LYS A 12 -12.52 -16.37 -10.74
C LYS A 12 -13.07 -16.12 -9.34
N ASP A 13 -14.29 -15.58 -9.25
CA ASP A 13 -14.98 -15.35 -8.00
C ASP A 13 -15.04 -16.58 -7.10
N GLN A 14 -15.30 -17.75 -7.67
CA GLN A 14 -15.31 -19.00 -6.89
C GLN A 14 -13.95 -19.31 -6.28
N THR A 15 -12.88 -19.17 -7.05
CA THR A 15 -11.50 -19.37 -6.57
C THR A 15 -11.18 -18.42 -5.41
N PHE A 16 -11.55 -17.15 -5.54
CA PHE A 16 -11.37 -16.18 -4.47
C PHE A 16 -12.14 -16.57 -3.21
N THR A 17 -13.39 -17.00 -3.36
CA THR A 17 -14.25 -17.45 -2.26
C THR A 17 -13.66 -18.68 -1.57
N ASP A 18 -13.15 -19.63 -2.33
CA ASP A 18 -12.52 -20.83 -1.78
C ASP A 18 -11.24 -20.49 -0.99
N TRP A 19 -10.43 -19.58 -1.48
CA TRP A 19 -9.24 -19.09 -0.78
C TRP A 19 -9.61 -18.34 0.51
N GLU A 20 -10.62 -17.49 0.46
CA GLU A 20 -11.11 -16.78 1.64
C GLU A 20 -11.63 -17.74 2.72
N ALA A 21 -12.42 -18.75 2.32
CA ALA A 21 -12.94 -19.78 3.23
C ALA A 21 -11.84 -20.62 3.90
N ARG A 22 -10.75 -20.89 3.17
CA ARG A 22 -9.57 -21.60 3.71
C ARG A 22 -8.61 -20.69 4.49
N LYS A 23 -8.86 -19.37 4.56
CA LYS A 23 -7.97 -18.37 5.14
C LYS A 23 -6.61 -18.26 4.43
N ASP A 24 -6.59 -18.59 3.14
CA ASP A 24 -5.40 -18.44 2.28
C ASP A 24 -5.19 -16.99 1.83
N LEU A 25 -6.13 -16.08 2.14
CA LEU A 25 -6.04 -14.66 1.83
C LEU A 25 -5.88 -13.80 3.08
N LEU A 26 -5.05 -12.79 2.95
CA LEU A 26 -4.83 -11.73 3.93
C LEU A 26 -5.41 -10.43 3.42
N CYS A 27 -5.79 -9.53 4.34
CA CYS A 27 -6.20 -8.16 4.00
C CYS A 27 -7.30 -8.13 2.93
N VAL A 28 -8.33 -8.98 3.09
CA VAL A 28 -9.44 -9.05 2.13
C VAL A 28 -10.29 -7.80 2.22
N GLU A 29 -10.48 -7.16 1.07
CA GLU A 29 -11.27 -5.95 0.92
C GLU A 29 -12.10 -5.96 -0.35
N THR A 30 -13.15 -5.15 -0.37
CA THR A 30 -13.99 -4.94 -1.56
C THR A 30 -13.94 -3.46 -1.96
N PHE A 31 -13.55 -3.20 -3.20
CA PHE A 31 -13.55 -1.87 -3.75
C PHE A 31 -14.23 -1.86 -5.12
N ARG A 32 -15.27 -1.04 -5.28
CA ARG A 32 -16.07 -0.92 -6.52
C ARG A 32 -16.65 -2.24 -7.04
N GLY A 33 -17.00 -3.15 -6.13
CA GLY A 33 -17.52 -4.47 -6.49
C GLY A 33 -16.46 -5.52 -6.82
N TRP A 34 -15.17 -5.13 -6.86
CA TRP A 34 -14.05 -6.05 -6.99
C TRP A 34 -13.51 -6.42 -5.62
N ARG A 35 -13.20 -7.70 -5.44
CA ARG A 35 -12.57 -8.21 -4.22
C ARG A 35 -11.05 -8.25 -4.42
N TYR A 36 -10.32 -7.89 -3.37
CA TYR A 36 -8.86 -7.87 -3.32
C TYR A 36 -8.40 -8.63 -2.08
N GLY A 37 -7.28 -9.28 -2.16
CA GLY A 37 -6.64 -9.94 -1.04
C GLY A 37 -5.20 -10.31 -1.41
N ILE A 38 -4.37 -10.55 -0.42
CA ILE A 38 -2.98 -10.98 -0.62
C ILE A 38 -2.94 -12.48 -0.31
N PRO A 39 -2.47 -13.33 -1.24
CA PRO A 39 -2.23 -14.73 -0.92
C PRO A 39 -1.28 -14.84 0.27
N ARG A 40 -1.68 -15.60 1.29
CA ARG A 40 -0.88 -15.78 2.51
C ARG A 40 0.54 -16.24 2.22
N GLU A 41 0.70 -17.16 1.26
CA GLU A 41 2.00 -17.67 0.83
C GLU A 41 2.96 -16.59 0.29
N GLU A 42 2.43 -15.46 -0.21
CA GLU A 42 3.26 -14.36 -0.69
C GLU A 42 3.95 -13.60 0.46
N LEU A 43 3.37 -13.61 1.65
CA LEU A 43 3.97 -12.99 2.83
C LEU A 43 4.68 -14.01 3.75
N GLU A 44 4.23 -15.26 3.80
CA GLU A 44 4.83 -16.31 4.63
C GLU A 44 6.16 -16.87 4.09
N ARG A 45 6.45 -16.65 2.82
CA ARG A 45 7.59 -17.27 2.13
C ARG A 45 8.98 -16.84 2.59
N ILE A 46 9.13 -16.20 3.77
CA ILE A 46 10.40 -15.60 4.11
C ILE A 46 10.96 -16.02 5.46
N PRO A 47 11.83 -16.99 5.47
CA PRO A 47 12.91 -17.01 6.45
C PRO A 47 14.10 -16.16 5.94
N GLY A 48 14.09 -14.84 6.25
CA GLY A 48 15.33 -14.09 6.45
C GLY A 48 16.08 -13.55 5.23
N ARG A 49 15.56 -13.50 4.00
CA ARG A 49 16.36 -13.01 2.87
C ARG A 49 15.70 -12.07 1.87
N ASP A 50 14.38 -12.05 1.74
CA ASP A 50 13.72 -11.20 0.75
C ASP A 50 12.73 -10.23 1.40
N ASN A 51 12.91 -8.95 1.19
CA ASN A 51 11.92 -7.96 1.58
C ASN A 51 10.72 -8.06 0.64
N ARG A 52 9.51 -8.13 1.20
CA ARG A 52 8.26 -8.11 0.44
C ARG A 52 7.60 -6.74 0.59
N CYS A 53 6.97 -6.29 -0.47
CA CYS A 53 6.27 -5.03 -0.49
C CYS A 53 4.84 -5.25 -0.98
N ALA A 54 3.88 -4.72 -0.26
CA ALA A 54 2.48 -4.73 -0.67
C ALA A 54 1.88 -3.34 -0.55
N VAL A 55 1.02 -2.97 -1.50
CA VAL A 55 0.23 -1.73 -1.42
C VAL A 55 -1.10 -2.07 -0.77
N LEU A 56 -1.37 -1.43 0.36
CA LEU A 56 -2.57 -1.65 1.16
C LEU A 56 -3.37 -0.37 1.35
N THR A 57 -4.66 -0.52 1.54
CA THR A 57 -5.52 0.52 2.10
C THR A 57 -5.28 0.63 3.62
N VAL A 58 -5.81 1.66 4.25
CA VAL A 58 -5.79 1.77 5.72
C VAL A 58 -6.48 0.58 6.37
N GLY A 59 -7.60 0.12 5.80
CA GLY A 59 -8.31 -1.07 6.27
C GLY A 59 -7.47 -2.34 6.17
N GLY A 60 -6.75 -2.52 5.07
CA GLY A 60 -5.82 -3.63 4.87
C GLY A 60 -4.67 -3.64 5.89
N VAL A 61 -4.07 -2.47 6.14
CA VAL A 61 -3.05 -2.32 7.19
C VAL A 61 -3.62 -2.67 8.56
N TYR A 62 -4.82 -2.18 8.88
CA TYR A 62 -5.48 -2.51 10.15
C TYR A 62 -5.74 -4.02 10.30
N GLN A 63 -6.21 -4.69 9.24
CA GLN A 63 -6.38 -6.14 9.24
C GLN A 63 -5.06 -6.87 9.47
N LEU A 64 -3.98 -6.44 8.81
CA LEU A 64 -2.65 -7.02 9.00
C LEU A 64 -2.21 -6.93 10.47
N LEU A 65 -2.35 -5.76 11.08
CA LEU A 65 -1.93 -5.51 12.45
C LEU A 65 -2.81 -6.20 13.52
N THR A 66 -4.07 -6.51 13.22
CA THR A 66 -5.01 -7.01 14.23
C THR A 66 -5.42 -8.46 14.02
N LYS A 67 -5.47 -8.94 12.77
CA LYS A 67 -5.97 -10.28 12.43
C LYS A 67 -4.88 -11.24 11.96
N HIS A 68 -3.75 -10.71 11.50
CA HIS A 68 -2.68 -11.49 10.88
C HIS A 68 -1.33 -11.29 11.59
N THR A 69 -1.38 -11.15 12.91
CA THR A 69 -0.19 -10.95 13.75
C THR A 69 0.75 -12.16 13.77
N ASP A 70 0.25 -13.31 13.37
CA ASP A 70 1.01 -14.55 13.18
C ASP A 70 2.06 -14.46 12.06
N ILE A 71 1.86 -13.53 11.10
CA ILE A 71 2.78 -13.30 9.98
C ILE A 71 3.85 -12.28 10.34
N ILE A 72 3.55 -11.39 11.29
CA ILE A 72 4.45 -10.33 11.71
C ILE A 72 5.34 -10.85 12.82
N VAL A 73 6.59 -11.12 12.50
CA VAL A 73 7.57 -11.59 13.48
C VAL A 73 8.49 -10.44 13.88
N GLY A 74 8.35 -9.96 15.13
CA GLY A 74 9.20 -8.89 15.67
C GLY A 74 9.09 -7.57 14.89
N ASP A 75 10.22 -6.91 14.64
CA ASP A 75 10.31 -5.62 13.93
C ASP A 75 10.31 -5.78 12.39
N ALA A 76 9.80 -6.91 11.88
CA ALA A 76 9.87 -7.23 10.45
C ALA A 76 8.90 -6.42 9.57
N LEU A 77 7.97 -5.65 10.15
CA LEU A 77 6.99 -4.88 9.40
C LEU A 77 7.34 -3.38 9.41
N SER A 78 7.56 -2.82 8.22
CA SER A 78 7.65 -1.38 8.02
C SER A 78 6.44 -0.88 7.25
N ILE A 79 5.70 0.06 7.81
CA ILE A 79 4.55 0.68 7.17
C ILE A 79 4.96 2.06 6.66
N LEU A 80 4.87 2.25 5.35
CA LEU A 80 5.19 3.50 4.68
C LEU A 80 3.90 4.16 4.18
N TYR A 81 3.58 5.33 4.71
CA TYR A 81 2.51 6.17 4.17
C TYR A 81 3.08 7.11 3.11
N LEU A 82 2.70 6.91 1.87
CA LEU A 82 3.12 7.78 0.77
C LEU A 82 2.17 8.99 0.68
N GLY A 83 2.57 10.09 1.31
CA GLY A 83 1.86 11.36 1.21
C GLY A 83 2.16 12.06 -0.12
N VAL A 84 1.12 12.60 -0.75
CA VAL A 84 1.23 13.41 -1.96
C VAL A 84 0.39 14.66 -1.78
N ASP A 85 0.90 15.83 -2.17
CA ASP A 85 0.10 17.03 -2.17
C ASP A 85 -1.07 16.94 -3.16
N GLY A 86 -2.15 17.69 -2.89
CA GLY A 86 -3.39 17.58 -3.65
C GLY A 86 -3.24 17.92 -5.13
N ARG A 87 -2.34 18.85 -5.50
CA ARG A 87 -2.11 19.23 -6.91
C ARG A 87 -1.42 18.10 -7.67
N THR A 88 -0.39 17.51 -7.08
CA THR A 88 0.31 16.35 -7.64
C THR A 88 -0.61 15.14 -7.76
N ALA A 89 -1.43 14.88 -6.74
CA ALA A 89 -2.42 13.81 -6.76
C ALA A 89 -3.46 14.00 -7.87
N GLU A 90 -4.01 15.23 -8.02
CA GLU A 90 -4.94 15.57 -9.10
C GLU A 90 -4.30 15.38 -10.48
N ALA A 91 -3.10 15.91 -10.68
CA ALA A 91 -2.39 15.79 -11.95
C ALA A 91 -2.11 14.33 -12.32
N ARG A 92 -1.74 13.50 -11.37
CA ARG A 92 -1.52 12.05 -11.57
C ARG A 92 -2.83 11.34 -11.93
N ALA A 93 -3.93 11.67 -11.25
CA ALA A 93 -5.24 11.09 -11.51
C ALA A 93 -5.73 11.41 -12.92
N LEU A 94 -5.67 12.70 -13.31
CA LEU A 94 -6.08 13.15 -14.65
C LEU A 94 -5.21 12.52 -15.75
N ARG A 95 -3.90 12.41 -15.55
CA ARG A 95 -2.99 11.75 -16.50
C ARG A 95 -3.30 10.26 -16.69
N ARG A 96 -3.79 9.59 -15.66
CA ARG A 96 -4.23 8.18 -15.70
C ARG A 96 -5.60 8.02 -16.37
N GLY A 97 -6.31 9.13 -16.67
CA GLY A 97 -7.63 9.12 -17.31
C GLY A 97 -8.81 9.23 -16.34
N ASP A 98 -8.58 9.46 -15.05
CA ASP A 98 -9.67 9.72 -14.10
C ASP A 98 -10.31 11.07 -14.41
N SER A 99 -11.63 11.16 -14.30
CA SER A 99 -12.31 12.47 -14.34
C SER A 99 -12.04 13.25 -13.04
N ARG A 100 -12.11 14.59 -13.11
CA ARG A 100 -11.99 15.44 -11.92
C ARG A 100 -13.02 15.08 -10.84
N ARG A 101 -14.25 14.75 -11.24
CA ARG A 101 -15.31 14.31 -10.32
C ARG A 101 -14.90 13.03 -9.58
N GLU A 102 -14.30 12.11 -10.27
CA GLU A 102 -13.83 10.85 -9.71
C GLU A 102 -12.65 11.04 -8.76
N TYR A 103 -11.69 11.90 -9.14
CA TYR A 103 -10.62 12.33 -8.26
C TYR A 103 -11.15 12.92 -6.95
N LEU A 104 -12.06 13.91 -7.01
CA LEU A 104 -12.63 14.54 -5.81
C LEU A 104 -13.36 13.54 -4.92
N ARG A 105 -14.09 12.59 -5.51
CA ARG A 105 -14.77 11.54 -4.75
C ARG A 105 -13.78 10.63 -4.03
N ARG A 106 -12.66 10.27 -4.67
CA ARG A 106 -11.59 9.47 -4.04
C ARG A 106 -10.94 10.25 -2.91
N MET A 107 -10.59 11.50 -3.13
CA MET A 107 -9.98 12.35 -2.10
C MET A 107 -10.87 12.50 -0.86
N ALA A 108 -12.18 12.60 -1.06
CA ALA A 108 -13.12 12.63 0.05
C ALA A 108 -13.12 11.32 0.86
N ALA A 109 -13.10 10.16 0.19
CA ALA A 109 -12.99 8.87 0.84
C ALA A 109 -11.66 8.73 1.60
N ASP A 110 -10.54 9.02 0.93
CA ASP A 110 -9.21 8.97 1.53
C ASP A 110 -9.10 9.87 2.77
N SER A 111 -9.71 11.06 2.76
CA SER A 111 -9.70 11.97 3.91
C SER A 111 -10.40 11.38 5.15
N VAL A 112 -11.35 10.49 4.96
CA VAL A 112 -12.02 9.75 6.04
C VAL A 112 -11.15 8.60 6.50
N ASP A 113 -10.67 7.80 5.58
CA ASP A 113 -9.89 6.58 5.87
C ASP A 113 -8.57 6.90 6.58
N PHE A 114 -7.88 7.96 6.13
CA PHE A 114 -6.60 8.38 6.74
C PHE A 114 -6.75 9.34 7.92
N ARG A 115 -7.98 9.65 8.37
CA ARG A 115 -8.21 10.58 9.49
C ARG A 115 -7.46 10.19 10.76
N PHE A 116 -7.47 8.91 11.07
CA PHE A 116 -6.87 8.34 12.29
C PHE A 116 -5.53 7.66 12.05
N PHE A 117 -4.99 7.75 10.84
CA PHE A 117 -3.67 7.21 10.57
C PHE A 117 -2.62 7.99 11.37
N PRO A 118 -1.72 7.30 12.11
CA PRO A 118 -0.70 7.95 12.92
C PRO A 118 0.13 8.93 12.09
N LYS A 119 0.21 10.18 12.56
CA LYS A 119 0.91 11.25 11.80
C LYS A 119 2.41 11.03 11.75
N GLU A 120 2.97 10.40 12.77
CA GLU A 120 4.37 10.02 12.88
C GLU A 120 4.81 9.04 11.78
N ASN A 121 3.89 8.26 11.24
CA ASN A 121 4.14 7.33 10.14
C ASN A 121 3.89 7.95 8.76
N LYS A 122 3.57 9.25 8.71
CA LYS A 122 3.35 9.96 7.45
C LYS A 122 4.66 10.43 6.89
N VAL A 123 4.99 9.94 5.72
CA VAL A 123 6.15 10.40 4.98
C VAL A 123 5.67 11.14 3.75
N TYR A 124 6.16 12.34 3.62
CA TYR A 124 5.85 13.22 2.51
C TYR A 124 6.95 13.08 1.45
N GLU A 125 6.52 12.89 0.19
CA GLU A 125 7.38 12.90 -0.99
C GLU A 125 8.56 11.90 -1.01
N PHE A 126 8.28 10.61 -0.83
CA PHE A 126 9.28 9.60 -1.13
C PHE A 126 9.55 9.49 -2.63
N THR A 127 10.80 9.58 -3.01
CA THR A 127 11.23 9.11 -4.32
C THR A 127 11.30 7.58 -4.34
N PRO A 128 11.12 6.93 -5.51
CA PRO A 128 11.30 5.49 -5.63
C PRO A 128 12.67 5.01 -5.08
N GLU A 129 13.71 5.80 -5.29
CA GLU A 129 15.06 5.51 -4.82
C GLU A 129 15.16 5.51 -3.29
N TYR A 130 14.44 6.39 -2.61
CA TYR A 130 14.40 6.40 -1.15
C TYR A 130 13.64 5.19 -0.61
N ILE A 131 12.50 4.86 -1.22
CA ILE A 131 11.72 3.66 -0.85
C ILE A 131 12.58 2.41 -0.96
N LEU A 132 13.33 2.26 -2.05
CA LEU A 132 14.27 1.15 -2.22
C LEU A 132 15.36 1.12 -1.15
N LYS A 133 15.88 2.27 -0.72
CA LYS A 133 16.85 2.33 0.40
C LYS A 133 16.24 1.85 1.70
N VAL A 134 14.98 2.24 1.99
CA VAL A 134 14.27 1.78 3.19
C VAL A 134 14.04 0.26 3.11
N ILE A 135 13.54 -0.26 1.98
CA ILE A 135 13.32 -1.69 1.78
C ILE A 135 14.62 -2.50 1.97
N ASN A 136 15.73 -1.97 1.50
CA ASN A 136 17.04 -2.62 1.61
C ASN A 136 17.75 -2.37 2.96
N GLY A 137 17.10 -1.72 3.93
CA GLY A 137 17.68 -1.40 5.24
C GLY A 137 18.77 -0.31 5.21
N ASN A 138 18.89 0.43 4.11
CA ASN A 138 19.89 1.48 3.90
C ASN A 138 19.39 2.89 4.26
N ALA A 139 18.15 3.03 4.71
CA ALA A 139 17.55 4.27 5.21
C ALA A 139 16.47 3.95 6.24
N SER A 140 16.28 4.86 7.21
CA SER A 140 15.21 4.74 8.18
C SER A 140 13.85 5.09 7.54
N PRO A 141 12.79 4.30 7.77
CA PRO A 141 11.45 4.68 7.33
C PRO A 141 10.92 5.93 8.02
N TYR A 142 11.55 6.35 9.11
CA TYR A 142 11.14 7.49 9.95
C TYR A 142 11.97 8.75 9.72
N GLU A 143 13.06 8.68 8.97
CA GLU A 143 13.85 9.83 8.58
C GLU A 143 13.27 10.41 7.29
N ALA A 144 12.53 11.51 7.42
CA ALA A 144 12.14 12.27 6.23
C ALA A 144 13.41 12.78 5.53
N PRO A 145 13.57 12.58 4.20
CA PRO A 145 14.59 13.29 3.46
C PRO A 145 14.35 14.80 3.69
N GLU A 146 15.39 15.54 4.00
CA GLU A 146 15.30 17.00 4.16
C GLU A 146 14.49 17.57 3.01
N LEU A 147 13.36 18.19 3.34
CA LEU A 147 12.54 18.89 2.34
C LEU A 147 13.45 19.91 1.67
N ARG A 148 13.87 19.62 0.46
CA ARG A 148 14.54 20.64 -0.36
C ARG A 148 13.52 21.75 -0.55
N GLU A 149 13.80 22.90 0.08
CA GLU A 149 13.02 24.11 -0.14
C GLU A 149 12.90 24.30 -1.65
N VAL A 150 11.69 24.13 -2.17
CA VAL A 150 11.39 24.52 -3.52
C VAL A 150 11.48 26.03 -3.52
N LYS A 151 12.64 26.57 -3.92
CA LYS A 151 12.79 28.00 -4.15
C LYS A 151 11.70 28.42 -5.12
N LYS A 152 10.89 29.37 -4.66
CA LYS A 152 9.83 30.04 -5.43
C LYS A 152 10.39 30.75 -6.65
#